data_6e9ea44cd41aa064503521aeb2e43eb6
#
_entry.id   6e9ea44cd41aa064503521aeb2e43eb6
#
_cell.length_a   1.000
_cell.length_b   1.000
_cell.length_c   1.000
_cell.angle_alpha   90.00
_cell.angle_beta   90.00
_cell.angle_gamma   90.00
#
_symmetry.space_group_name_H-M   'P 1'
#
loop_
_entity.id
_entity.type
_entity.pdbx_description
1 polymer ?
#
loop_
_entity_poly.entity_id
_entity_poly.type
_entity_poly.pdbx_seq_one_letter_code
_entity_poly.pdbx_strand_id
1 'polypeptide(L)'
;MAAKENKKILIGPDEGTHLPILDLTHKVTTEHFGGAFTIVEVGLPPGEMIPPHTHTREDECNFMLEGELTFYIGGEIVLASAGAFVLKPRGVYHALCNTGTVPARFLEFHIPGEFENYYDEYEQIVESAMDEDERLKARVELGERYGVIWHEDLIPEAIARFGIGH
;
A
#
# COMPACT_ATOMS: atom_id res chain seq x y z
N MET A 1 -32.98 21.03 -14.17
CA MET A 1 -32.71 20.18 -12.99
C MET A 1 -31.68 19.17 -13.43
N ALA A 2 -30.41 19.31 -13.00
CA ALA A 2 -29.39 18.31 -13.28
C ALA A 2 -29.79 17.01 -12.58
N ALA A 3 -29.76 15.89 -13.31
CA ALA A 3 -29.96 14.58 -12.74
C ALA A 3 -28.97 14.42 -11.57
N LYS A 4 -29.47 14.12 -10.36
CA LYS A 4 -28.60 13.66 -9.28
C LYS A 4 -27.97 12.37 -9.80
N GLU A 5 -26.69 12.43 -10.16
CA GLU A 5 -25.91 11.21 -10.30
C GLU A 5 -26.12 10.37 -9.04
N ASN A 6 -26.54 9.14 -9.27
CA ASN A 6 -26.85 8.21 -8.19
C ASN A 6 -25.52 7.75 -7.57
N LYS A 7 -24.90 8.63 -6.76
CA LYS A 7 -23.62 8.32 -6.10
C LYS A 7 -23.85 7.10 -5.23
N LYS A 8 -23.07 6.07 -5.45
CA LYS A 8 -23.05 4.87 -4.63
C LYS A 8 -22.76 5.27 -3.18
N ILE A 9 -23.66 4.92 -2.26
CA ILE A 9 -23.56 5.28 -0.83
C ILE A 9 -23.12 4.11 0.06
N LEU A 10 -22.99 2.92 -0.50
CA LEU A 10 -22.55 1.72 0.16
C LEU A 10 -21.57 0.96 -0.74
N ILE A 11 -20.44 0.61 -0.18
CA ILE A 11 -19.46 -0.30 -0.77
C ILE A 11 -19.37 -1.49 0.17
N GLY A 12 -19.88 -2.64 -0.29
CA GLY A 12 -19.92 -3.87 0.50
C GLY A 12 -18.53 -4.49 0.71
N PRO A 13 -18.43 -5.51 1.56
CA PRO A 13 -17.14 -6.17 1.85
C PRO A 13 -16.48 -6.75 0.60
N ASP A 14 -17.26 -7.37 -0.29
CA ASP A 14 -16.75 -8.01 -1.51
C ASP A 14 -16.83 -7.09 -2.75
N GLU A 15 -17.07 -5.79 -2.56
CA GLU A 15 -17.15 -4.82 -3.64
C GLU A 15 -15.88 -3.98 -3.76
N GLY A 16 -15.57 -3.57 -4.99
CA GLY A 16 -14.40 -2.80 -5.37
C GLY A 16 -13.71 -3.41 -6.60
N THR A 17 -12.66 -2.77 -7.09
CA THR A 17 -11.81 -3.32 -8.15
C THR A 17 -10.66 -4.06 -7.50
N HIS A 18 -10.63 -5.38 -7.69
CA HIS A 18 -9.58 -6.23 -7.12
C HIS A 18 -8.41 -6.40 -8.09
N LEU A 19 -7.20 -6.22 -7.56
CA LEU A 19 -5.91 -6.45 -8.20
C LEU A 19 -5.31 -7.73 -7.61
N PRO A 20 -5.42 -8.88 -8.32
CA PRO A 20 -5.16 -10.20 -7.71
C PRO A 20 -3.69 -10.47 -7.44
N ILE A 21 -2.75 -9.85 -8.16
CA ILE A 21 -1.31 -10.07 -7.96
C ILE A 21 -0.83 -9.33 -6.71
N LEU A 22 -1.39 -8.15 -6.45
CA LEU A 22 -1.06 -7.34 -5.27
C LEU A 22 -1.90 -7.71 -4.04
N ASP A 23 -2.88 -8.60 -4.18
CA ASP A 23 -3.93 -8.89 -3.16
C ASP A 23 -4.53 -7.60 -2.58
N LEU A 24 -4.90 -6.68 -3.49
CA LEU A 24 -5.36 -5.34 -3.18
C LEU A 24 -6.73 -5.09 -3.80
N THR A 25 -7.62 -4.42 -3.08
CA THR A 25 -8.94 -4.02 -3.57
C THR A 25 -9.17 -2.53 -3.40
N HIS A 26 -9.40 -1.81 -4.49
CA HIS A 26 -9.83 -0.41 -4.43
C HIS A 26 -11.23 -0.31 -3.85
N LYS A 27 -11.34 0.27 -2.65
CA LYS A 27 -12.62 0.48 -1.95
C LYS A 27 -13.18 1.88 -2.19
N VAL A 28 -12.33 2.90 -2.04
CA VAL A 28 -12.70 4.29 -2.27
C VAL A 28 -11.68 4.90 -3.22
N THR A 29 -12.16 5.35 -4.37
CA THR A 29 -11.35 5.99 -5.41
C THR A 29 -11.55 7.50 -5.44
N THR A 30 -10.74 8.19 -6.20
CA THR A 30 -10.83 9.65 -6.46
C THR A 30 -12.23 10.10 -6.86
N GLU A 31 -12.97 9.27 -7.60
CA GLU A 31 -14.33 9.60 -8.08
C GLU A 31 -15.35 9.80 -6.94
N HIS A 32 -15.16 9.10 -5.80
CA HIS A 32 -16.11 9.14 -4.69
C HIS A 32 -16.11 10.50 -3.96
N PHE A 33 -14.90 11.07 -3.72
CA PHE A 33 -14.73 12.28 -2.89
C PHE A 33 -13.90 13.36 -3.57
N GLY A 34 -13.76 13.30 -4.91
CA GLY A 34 -13.05 14.34 -5.68
C GLY A 34 -11.57 14.45 -5.33
N GLY A 35 -10.92 13.31 -5.05
CA GLY A 35 -9.49 13.26 -4.76
C GLY A 35 -9.10 13.67 -3.33
N ALA A 36 -10.06 13.82 -2.41
CA ALA A 36 -9.72 14.14 -1.02
C ALA A 36 -8.92 13.03 -0.36
N PHE A 37 -9.25 11.78 -0.63
CA PHE A 37 -8.53 10.57 -0.20
C PHE A 37 -8.95 9.38 -1.05
N THR A 38 -8.14 8.32 -1.03
CA THR A 38 -8.48 6.99 -1.54
C THR A 38 -8.27 5.95 -0.45
N ILE A 39 -8.96 4.81 -0.55
CA ILE A 39 -8.83 3.69 0.39
C ILE A 39 -8.71 2.41 -0.42
N VAL A 40 -7.67 1.65 -0.11
CA VAL A 40 -7.51 0.28 -0.57
C VAL A 40 -7.58 -0.69 0.61
N GLU A 41 -8.07 -1.88 0.36
CA GLU A 41 -7.97 -3.02 1.27
C GLU A 41 -6.87 -3.93 0.75
N VAL A 42 -5.95 -4.31 1.62
CA VAL A 42 -4.75 -5.10 1.25
C VAL A 42 -4.67 -6.34 2.13
N GLY A 43 -4.39 -7.47 1.50
CA GLY A 43 -3.97 -8.70 2.14
C GLY A 43 -2.45 -8.82 2.14
N LEU A 44 -1.85 -9.28 3.24
CA LEU A 44 -0.41 -9.54 3.29
C LEU A 44 -0.16 -10.90 3.96
N PRO A 45 0.27 -11.91 3.18
CA PRO A 45 0.61 -13.24 3.70
C PRO A 45 1.79 -13.21 4.69
N PRO A 46 1.92 -14.24 5.56
CA PRO A 46 3.08 -14.39 6.43
C PRO A 46 4.40 -14.39 5.67
N GLY A 47 5.38 -13.65 6.18
CA GLY A 47 6.73 -13.54 5.61
C GLY A 47 6.85 -12.54 4.46
N GLU A 48 5.75 -11.99 3.96
CA GLU A 48 5.80 -10.96 2.92
C GLU A 48 6.05 -9.57 3.49
N MET A 49 6.76 -8.76 2.69
CA MET A 49 7.18 -7.42 3.04
C MET A 49 6.87 -6.44 1.90
N ILE A 50 6.31 -5.29 2.25
CA ILE A 50 6.34 -4.12 1.39
C ILE A 50 7.65 -3.38 1.70
N PRO A 51 8.59 -3.31 0.72
CA PRO A 51 9.93 -2.78 0.95
C PRO A 51 9.96 -1.32 1.37
N PRO A 52 11.09 -0.84 1.93
CA PRO A 52 11.25 0.55 2.33
C PRO A 52 11.02 1.52 1.17
N HIS A 53 10.11 2.47 1.39
CA HIS A 53 9.80 3.52 0.43
C HIS A 53 9.32 4.80 1.14
N THR A 54 9.26 5.89 0.39
CA THR A 54 8.76 7.19 0.87
C THR A 54 7.73 7.73 -0.12
N HIS A 55 6.57 8.13 0.38
CA HIS A 55 5.63 8.95 -0.36
C HIS A 55 5.97 10.42 -0.20
N THR A 56 6.15 11.14 -1.30
CA THR A 56 6.49 12.57 -1.29
C THR A 56 5.28 13.49 -1.41
N ARG A 57 4.13 12.93 -1.77
CA ARG A 57 2.91 13.69 -2.06
C ARG A 57 1.76 13.35 -1.10
N GLU A 58 1.67 12.12 -0.65
CA GLU A 58 0.58 11.59 0.19
C GLU A 58 1.05 11.38 1.63
N ASP A 59 0.20 11.72 2.58
CA ASP A 59 0.21 11.11 3.90
C ASP A 59 -0.54 9.79 3.82
N GLU A 60 -0.07 8.77 4.50
CA GLU A 60 -0.73 7.48 4.55
C GLU A 60 -1.14 7.12 5.98
N CYS A 61 -2.16 6.29 6.07
CA CYS A 61 -2.59 5.69 7.32
C CYS A 61 -3.08 4.26 7.08
N ASN A 62 -2.61 3.31 7.86
CA ASN A 62 -3.16 1.96 7.87
C ASN A 62 -4.14 1.79 9.02
N PHE A 63 -5.25 1.10 8.77
CA PHE A 63 -6.14 0.58 9.80
C PHE A 63 -6.16 -0.94 9.73
N MET A 64 -5.71 -1.60 10.78
CA MET A 64 -5.62 -3.05 10.84
C MET A 64 -7.00 -3.67 11.02
N LEU A 65 -7.41 -4.53 10.07
CA LEU A 65 -8.67 -5.29 10.12
C LEU A 65 -8.47 -6.64 10.80
N GLU A 66 -7.43 -7.39 10.40
CA GLU A 66 -7.15 -8.74 10.87
C GLU A 66 -5.64 -8.97 10.95
N GLY A 67 -5.23 -9.89 11.83
CA GLY A 67 -3.81 -10.23 12.02
C GLY A 67 -3.01 -9.12 12.69
N GLU A 68 -1.71 -9.14 12.44
CA GLU A 68 -0.78 -8.13 12.92
C GLU A 68 0.32 -7.90 11.88
N LEU A 69 0.84 -6.69 11.82
CA LEU A 69 1.96 -6.29 10.98
C LEU A 69 3.02 -5.57 11.79
N THR A 70 4.28 -5.81 11.45
CA THR A 70 5.40 -5.03 11.95
C THR A 70 5.74 -3.95 10.93
N PHE A 71 5.80 -2.70 11.39
CA PHE A 71 6.16 -1.53 10.61
C PHE A 71 7.54 -1.05 10.98
N TYR A 72 8.31 -0.59 10.00
CA TYR A 72 9.57 0.13 10.17
C TYR A 72 9.40 1.52 9.59
N ILE A 73 9.31 2.55 10.45
CA ILE A 73 8.95 3.92 10.07
C ILE A 73 9.96 4.90 10.65
N GLY A 74 10.71 5.61 9.80
CA GLY A 74 11.66 6.62 10.24
C GLY A 74 12.72 6.14 11.25
N GLY A 75 13.07 4.85 11.21
CA GLY A 75 14.02 4.22 12.13
C GLY A 75 13.38 3.48 13.32
N GLU A 76 12.08 3.60 13.53
CA GLU A 76 11.37 2.95 14.63
C GLU A 76 10.62 1.69 14.16
N ILE A 77 10.55 0.68 15.04
CA ILE A 77 9.77 -0.54 14.84
C ILE A 77 8.47 -0.43 15.64
N VAL A 78 7.36 -0.67 14.95
CA VAL A 78 6.02 -0.65 15.54
C VAL A 78 5.28 -1.93 15.17
N LEU A 79 4.77 -2.65 16.16
CA LEU A 79 3.84 -3.78 15.95
C LEU A 79 2.40 -3.28 16.08
N ALA A 80 1.59 -3.55 15.08
CA ALA A 80 0.18 -3.16 15.05
C ALA A 80 -0.72 -4.38 14.85
N SER A 81 -1.68 -4.57 15.73
CA SER A 81 -2.70 -5.62 15.68
C SER A 81 -4.05 -5.07 15.22
N ALA A 82 -5.01 -5.95 14.97
CA ALA A 82 -6.37 -5.58 14.57
C ALA A 82 -6.97 -4.49 15.47
N GLY A 83 -7.56 -3.47 14.84
CA GLY A 83 -8.11 -2.27 15.49
C GLY A 83 -7.12 -1.10 15.65
N ALA A 84 -5.82 -1.30 15.38
CA ALA A 84 -4.82 -0.25 15.44
C ALA A 84 -4.82 0.64 14.20
N PHE A 85 -4.47 1.93 14.40
CA PHE A 85 -4.07 2.84 13.33
C PHE A 85 -2.57 3.04 13.34
N VAL A 86 -1.95 3.04 12.17
CA VAL A 86 -0.53 3.35 11.97
C VAL A 86 -0.42 4.54 11.02
N LEU A 87 0.23 5.60 11.46
CA LEU A 87 0.40 6.83 10.67
C LEU A 87 1.75 6.82 9.97
N LYS A 88 1.74 7.09 8.68
CA LYS A 88 2.92 7.16 7.82
C LYS A 88 2.96 8.56 7.14
N PRO A 89 3.53 9.57 7.80
CA PRO A 89 3.58 10.92 7.24
C PRO A 89 4.40 10.97 5.95
N ARG A 90 3.98 11.77 4.98
CA ARG A 90 4.76 12.03 3.76
C ARG A 90 6.18 12.45 4.08
N GLY A 91 7.12 12.05 3.25
CA GLY A 91 8.54 12.35 3.42
C GLY A 91 9.25 11.47 4.46
N VAL A 92 8.53 10.61 5.18
CA VAL A 92 9.12 9.64 6.11
C VAL A 92 9.15 8.27 5.45
N TYR A 93 10.34 7.68 5.35
CA TYR A 93 10.44 6.32 4.81
C TYR A 93 9.77 5.31 5.73
N HIS A 94 9.14 4.31 5.14
CA HIS A 94 8.51 3.22 5.85
C HIS A 94 8.53 1.92 5.06
N ALA A 95 8.46 0.82 5.80
CA ALA A 95 8.27 -0.54 5.32
C ALA A 95 7.29 -1.25 6.25
N LEU A 96 6.66 -2.31 5.77
CA LEU A 96 5.85 -3.17 6.61
C LEU A 96 6.05 -4.64 6.23
N CYS A 97 5.93 -5.52 7.22
CA CYS A 97 6.11 -6.96 7.04
C CYS A 97 5.11 -7.72 7.90
N ASN A 98 4.55 -8.78 7.34
CA ASN A 98 3.83 -9.76 8.14
C ASN A 98 4.85 -10.71 8.79
N THR A 99 5.29 -10.38 9.99
CA THR A 99 6.19 -11.21 10.80
C THR A 99 5.46 -12.29 11.59
N GLY A 100 4.12 -12.33 11.47
CA GLY A 100 3.25 -13.32 12.12
C GLY A 100 3.17 -14.65 11.36
N THR A 101 2.23 -15.48 11.76
CA THR A 101 2.00 -16.82 11.19
C THR A 101 0.68 -16.97 10.46
N VAL A 102 -0.14 -15.92 10.45
CA VAL A 102 -1.43 -15.86 9.78
C VAL A 102 -1.48 -14.66 8.84
N PRO A 103 -2.27 -14.70 7.75
CA PRO A 103 -2.44 -13.53 6.89
C PRO A 103 -2.93 -12.32 7.68
N ALA A 104 -2.41 -11.15 7.35
CA ALA A 104 -2.90 -9.88 7.84
C ALA A 104 -3.75 -9.19 6.78
N ARG A 105 -4.73 -8.39 7.22
CA ARG A 105 -5.58 -7.59 6.35
C ARG A 105 -5.76 -6.19 6.93
N PHE A 106 -5.66 -5.17 6.08
CA PHE A 106 -5.71 -3.78 6.52
C PHE A 106 -6.31 -2.87 5.45
N LEU A 107 -6.83 -1.73 5.88
CA LEU A 107 -7.14 -0.62 5.01
C LEU A 107 -5.94 0.32 4.94
N GLU A 108 -5.63 0.80 3.75
CA GLU A 108 -4.63 1.83 3.52
C GLU A 108 -5.29 3.06 2.93
N PHE A 109 -5.05 4.19 3.55
CA PHE A 109 -5.58 5.50 3.17
C PHE A 109 -4.45 6.32 2.56
N HIS A 110 -4.70 6.96 1.42
CA HIS A 110 -3.80 7.94 0.81
C HIS A 110 -4.46 9.32 0.83
N ILE A 111 -3.76 10.32 1.34
CA ILE A 111 -4.26 11.68 1.57
C ILE A 111 -3.23 12.71 1.05
N PRO A 112 -3.52 13.47 -0.04
CA PRO A 112 -4.72 13.39 -0.88
C PRO A 112 -4.85 12.07 -1.64
N GLY A 113 -5.95 11.87 -2.34
CA GLY A 113 -6.20 10.71 -3.21
C GLY A 113 -5.41 10.75 -4.52
N GLU A 114 -5.91 10.06 -5.56
CA GLU A 114 -5.30 9.88 -6.89
C GLU A 114 -4.18 8.83 -6.95
N PHE A 115 -3.91 8.12 -5.84
CA PHE A 115 -2.87 7.10 -5.79
C PHE A 115 -3.32 5.73 -6.34
N GLU A 116 -4.61 5.50 -6.56
CA GLU A 116 -5.13 4.25 -7.11
C GLU A 116 -4.53 3.87 -8.47
N ASN A 117 -4.25 4.86 -9.32
CA ASN A 117 -3.66 4.60 -10.64
C ASN A 117 -2.23 4.04 -10.56
N TYR A 118 -1.50 4.33 -9.47
CA TYR A 118 -0.19 3.71 -9.21
C TYR A 118 -0.32 2.19 -9.08
N TYR A 119 -1.29 1.71 -8.33
CA TYR A 119 -1.50 0.28 -8.13
C TYR A 119 -1.93 -0.42 -9.41
N ASP A 120 -2.80 0.20 -10.21
CA ASP A 120 -3.24 -0.34 -11.50
C ASP A 120 -2.07 -0.51 -12.48
N GLU A 121 -1.18 0.47 -12.54
CA GLU A 121 0.01 0.39 -13.38
C GLU A 121 1.08 -0.56 -12.79
N TYR A 122 1.22 -0.62 -11.47
CA TYR A 122 2.16 -1.52 -10.82
C TYR A 122 1.76 -2.99 -11.00
N GLU A 123 0.47 -3.31 -10.88
CA GLU A 123 -0.06 -4.64 -11.20
C GLU A 123 0.34 -5.09 -12.61
N GLN A 124 0.20 -4.21 -13.61
CA GLN A 124 0.57 -4.49 -14.99
C GLN A 124 2.09 -4.72 -15.16
N ILE A 125 2.94 -3.99 -14.42
CA ILE A 125 4.38 -4.20 -14.42
C ILE A 125 4.72 -5.59 -13.87
N VAL A 126 4.10 -5.98 -12.75
CA VAL A 126 4.34 -7.29 -12.12
C VAL A 126 3.83 -8.43 -13.00
N GLU A 127 2.68 -8.27 -13.66
CA GLU A 127 2.10 -9.26 -14.58
C GLU A 127 2.91 -9.42 -15.89
N SER A 128 3.69 -8.41 -16.25
CA SER A 128 4.40 -8.37 -17.52
C SER A 128 5.47 -9.47 -17.65
N ALA A 129 5.82 -9.80 -18.92
CA ALA A 129 6.91 -10.73 -19.24
C ALA A 129 8.31 -10.10 -19.15
N MET A 130 8.46 -8.94 -18.51
CA MET A 130 9.73 -8.26 -18.30
C MET A 130 10.68 -9.13 -17.45
N ASP A 131 11.98 -9.05 -17.74
CA ASP A 131 12.98 -9.59 -16.84
C ASP A 131 13.11 -8.76 -15.55
N GLU A 132 13.94 -9.22 -14.61
CA GLU A 132 14.05 -8.59 -13.29
C GLU A 132 14.60 -7.16 -13.38
N ASP A 133 15.58 -6.91 -14.24
CA ASP A 133 16.19 -5.58 -14.43
C ASP A 133 15.20 -4.60 -15.09
N GLU A 134 14.48 -5.07 -16.10
CA GLU A 134 13.43 -4.28 -16.78
C GLU A 134 12.30 -3.93 -15.81
N ARG A 135 11.86 -4.89 -14.98
CA ARG A 135 10.81 -4.69 -13.99
C ARG A 135 11.23 -3.71 -12.90
N LEU A 136 12.47 -3.81 -12.42
CA LEU A 136 13.04 -2.88 -11.44
C LEU A 136 13.05 -1.46 -12.02
N LYS A 137 13.52 -1.28 -13.24
CA LYS A 137 13.54 0.02 -13.92
C LYS A 137 12.13 0.59 -14.09
N ALA A 138 11.18 -0.22 -14.56
CA ALA A 138 9.78 0.21 -14.74
C ALA A 138 9.14 0.62 -13.39
N ARG A 139 9.44 -0.10 -12.29
CA ARG A 139 8.99 0.26 -10.94
C ARG A 139 9.56 1.60 -10.48
N VAL A 140 10.84 1.85 -10.71
CA VAL A 140 11.48 3.13 -10.35
C VAL A 140 10.85 4.28 -11.14
N GLU A 141 10.71 4.13 -12.46
CA GLU A 141 10.08 5.15 -13.35
C GLU A 141 8.61 5.41 -12.94
N LEU A 142 7.88 4.37 -12.55
CA LEU A 142 6.53 4.50 -12.02
C LEU A 142 6.55 5.30 -10.71
N GLY A 143 7.44 4.95 -9.79
CA GLY A 143 7.62 5.66 -8.52
C GLY A 143 7.88 7.15 -8.72
N GLU A 144 8.78 7.53 -9.62
CA GLU A 144 9.07 8.94 -9.95
C GLU A 144 7.82 9.71 -10.41
N ARG A 145 6.98 9.09 -11.23
CA ARG A 145 5.74 9.71 -11.72
C ARG A 145 4.73 9.98 -10.61
N TYR A 146 4.63 9.06 -9.64
CA TYR A 146 3.68 9.15 -8.52
C TYR A 146 4.28 9.69 -7.22
N GLY A 147 5.58 10.02 -7.21
CA GLY A 147 6.25 10.58 -6.03
C GLY A 147 6.62 9.53 -4.99
N VAL A 148 6.77 8.28 -5.39
CA VAL A 148 7.27 7.19 -4.55
C VAL A 148 8.77 7.04 -4.76
N ILE A 149 9.54 7.05 -3.67
CA ILE A 149 10.99 6.81 -3.69
C ILE A 149 11.24 5.47 -3.03
N TRP A 150 11.75 4.51 -3.77
CA TRP A 150 12.17 3.21 -3.25
C TRP A 150 13.57 3.28 -2.64
N HIS A 151 13.75 2.74 -1.45
CA HIS A 151 15.02 2.73 -0.70
C HIS A 151 15.59 1.32 -0.67
N GLU A 152 16.15 0.86 -1.78
CA GLU A 152 16.72 -0.48 -1.89
C GLU A 152 17.93 -0.68 -0.97
N ASP A 153 18.66 0.39 -0.69
CA ASP A 153 19.76 0.42 0.27
C ASP A 153 19.34 0.13 1.71
N LEU A 154 18.07 0.39 2.06
CA LEU A 154 17.49 0.09 3.37
C LEU A 154 16.89 -1.31 3.49
N ILE A 155 16.75 -2.07 2.40
CA ILE A 155 16.16 -3.42 2.42
C ILE A 155 16.93 -4.36 3.40
N PRO A 156 18.26 -4.44 3.39
CA PRO A 156 18.98 -5.30 4.32
C PRO A 156 18.73 -4.94 5.79
N GLU A 157 18.64 -3.65 6.10
CA GLU A 157 18.31 -3.19 7.45
C GLU A 157 16.87 -3.56 7.82
N ALA A 158 15.91 -3.34 6.94
CA ALA A 158 14.50 -3.71 7.15
C ALA A 158 14.35 -5.21 7.42
N ILE A 159 14.98 -6.06 6.62
CA ILE A 159 15.00 -7.52 6.81
C ILE A 159 15.53 -7.88 8.20
N ALA A 160 16.65 -7.28 8.60
CA ALA A 160 17.25 -7.51 9.93
C ALA A 160 16.33 -7.03 11.06
N ARG A 161 15.68 -5.87 10.90
CA ARG A 161 14.72 -5.31 11.86
C ARG A 161 13.45 -6.14 12.01
N PHE A 162 12.97 -6.70 10.93
CA PHE A 162 11.80 -7.59 10.93
C PHE A 162 12.13 -9.01 11.41
N GLY A 163 13.41 -9.40 11.43
CA GLY A 163 13.82 -10.76 11.79
C GLY A 163 13.41 -11.82 10.78
N ILE A 164 13.27 -11.46 9.51
CA ILE A 164 12.97 -12.34 8.40
C ILE A 164 14.23 -12.66 7.59
N GLY A 165 14.26 -13.80 6.88
CA GLY A 165 15.39 -14.14 6.00
C GLY A 165 16.42 -15.11 6.60
N HIS A 166 15.94 -16.05 7.41
CA HIS A 166 16.73 -17.21 7.88
C HIS A 166 16.28 -18.50 7.22
#